data_81f537cbf02b73bdf6147a3c0f6d6061
#
_entry.id   81f537cbf02b73bdf6147a3c0f6d6061
#
_cell.length_a   1.000
_cell.length_b   1.000
_cell.length_c   1.000
_cell.angle_alpha   90.00
_cell.angle_beta   90.00
_cell.angle_gamma   90.00
#
_symmetry.space_group_name_H-M   'P 1'
#
loop_
_entity.id
_entity.type
_entity.pdbx_description
1 polymer ?
#
loop_
_entity_poly.entity_id
_entity_poly.type
_entity_poly.pdbx_seq_one_letter_code
_entity_poly.pdbx_strand_id
1 'polypeptide(L)'
;RVFLNHLDSYCGRSIGEYLSTRFVGATLESPDEEDEGDENDSIEPTGSKEVYGIVGTLSKPESTHPRFAKETYEVSSRETLLSHLLKCEIILYNITEDPNQIEEATWAASALHKEMENFAKQKLFILISTIMTWGNTKPSHPDNPKNPFIDDEYRKRKSHPSFMDHINAEKHIVKLGKTKKKKFSTYVVASGHQYGAGEGVFHYFFKLCWLGETPAIPVFGDGSNIIPTIHIHDLALVLQTVAEHKPDFQYILAVDTSMHTLKELVKCISKNMGPGKTEEILKENAFLSRELTQMQLDMLFVDLRMEPFLLKENFNVKWVAETGLIENIAQVIVEYKQTRGLLPLKVCIHGPPGSGKSTISKELCKHYKLHYININDVISEKIAYLEQIVAKGPVMVEKGEGEGDGDGEGEGEGEEGEGEDHVEEEGENIEAAKELLDAITENMKQNKGHLDDEYLIKILKDKLMSMPCRNQGYVLDGFPETYEQAVDLFKEEEKEEAKGKMPKFNKKIIPEFIFSLTASDEFLINRIINLPEAKVAGTHYTEDQFLQGLKRFRKLNTDDVTVLNYFDELEIHPQFI
;
A
#
# COMPACT_ATOMS: atom_id res chain seq x y z
N ARG A 1 -27.02 8.41 16.24
CA ARG A 1 -26.14 7.39 16.86
C ARG A 1 -26.05 6.19 15.94
N VAL A 2 -24.82 5.76 15.60
CA VAL A 2 -24.54 4.67 14.66
C VAL A 2 -23.85 3.54 15.42
N PHE A 3 -24.41 2.34 15.33
CA PHE A 3 -23.78 1.11 15.81
C PHE A 3 -23.00 0.46 14.67
N LEU A 4 -21.79 -0.02 14.97
CA LEU A 4 -20.96 -0.80 14.05
C LEU A 4 -20.27 -1.93 14.84
N ASN A 5 -20.36 -3.17 14.33
CA ASN A 5 -19.66 -4.30 14.93
C ASN A 5 -18.15 -4.26 14.63
N HIS A 6 -17.36 -4.82 15.53
CA HIS A 6 -15.90 -4.96 15.39
C HIS A 6 -15.17 -3.68 14.96
N LEU A 7 -15.31 -2.61 15.77
CA LEU A 7 -14.69 -1.30 15.54
C LEU A 7 -13.15 -1.34 15.41
N ASP A 8 -12.52 -2.40 15.87
CA ASP A 8 -11.08 -2.66 15.81
C ASP A 8 -10.66 -3.45 14.56
N SER A 9 -11.61 -3.94 13.75
CA SER A 9 -11.32 -4.57 12.46
C SER A 9 -10.91 -3.55 11.38
N TYR A 10 -10.36 -4.00 10.27
CA TYR A 10 -9.98 -3.13 9.15
C TYR A 10 -11.17 -2.31 8.63
N CYS A 11 -12.25 -3.00 8.28
CA CYS A 11 -13.46 -2.37 7.76
C CYS A 11 -14.14 -1.50 8.83
N GLY A 12 -14.30 -2.04 10.06
CA GLY A 12 -14.94 -1.34 11.18
C GLY A 12 -14.21 -0.05 11.55
N ARG A 13 -12.88 -0.06 11.60
CA ARG A 13 -12.07 1.13 11.88
C ARG A 13 -12.22 2.17 10.79
N SER A 14 -12.00 1.81 9.54
CA SER A 14 -12.02 2.76 8.43
C SER A 14 -13.39 3.41 8.24
N ILE A 15 -14.48 2.63 8.32
CA ILE A 15 -15.84 3.17 8.24
C ILE A 15 -16.16 4.04 9.47
N GLY A 16 -15.78 3.59 10.68
CA GLY A 16 -16.01 4.33 11.90
C GLY A 16 -15.29 5.67 11.94
N GLU A 17 -14.02 5.71 11.57
CA GLU A 17 -13.22 6.93 11.45
C GLU A 17 -13.83 7.88 10.42
N TYR A 18 -14.15 7.39 9.23
CA TYR A 18 -14.77 8.19 8.17
C TYR A 18 -16.07 8.84 8.65
N LEU A 19 -17.02 8.05 9.15
CA LEU A 19 -18.32 8.56 9.58
C LEU A 19 -18.22 9.51 10.78
N SER A 20 -17.27 9.29 11.70
CA SER A 20 -17.10 10.15 12.89
C SER A 20 -16.72 11.59 12.56
N THR A 21 -16.16 11.83 11.37
CA THR A 21 -15.75 13.15 10.87
C THR A 21 -16.81 13.80 9.97
N ARG A 22 -17.87 13.08 9.60
CA ARG A 22 -18.88 13.57 8.66
C ARG A 22 -20.11 14.12 9.39
N PHE A 23 -20.70 15.16 8.78
CA PHE A 23 -21.95 15.73 9.26
C PHE A 23 -23.15 14.89 8.80
N VAL A 24 -24.16 14.82 9.64
CA VAL A 24 -25.41 14.16 9.30
C VAL A 24 -26.14 15.01 8.25
N GLY A 25 -26.54 14.37 7.14
CA GLY A 25 -27.22 15.04 6.02
C GLY A 25 -26.28 15.60 4.94
N ALA A 26 -24.97 15.40 5.07
CA ALA A 26 -23.99 15.95 4.12
C ALA A 26 -24.18 15.47 2.66
N THR A 27 -24.76 14.28 2.45
CA THR A 27 -25.03 13.77 1.08
C THR A 27 -26.34 14.28 0.49
N LEU A 28 -27.17 14.99 1.27
CA LEU A 28 -28.44 15.58 0.83
C LEU A 28 -28.28 17.00 0.30
N GLU A 29 -27.13 17.64 0.56
CA GLU A 29 -26.83 19.00 0.08
C GLU A 29 -26.50 18.94 -1.43
N SER A 30 -27.17 19.77 -2.24
CA SER A 30 -26.93 19.84 -3.69
C SER A 30 -25.58 20.49 -3.99
N PRO A 31 -24.82 20.05 -5.01
CA PRO A 31 -23.53 20.65 -5.35
C PRO A 31 -23.60 22.10 -5.90
N ASP A 32 -24.79 22.60 -6.19
CA ASP A 32 -25.01 23.94 -6.78
C ASP A 32 -25.03 25.09 -5.76
N GLU A 33 -24.83 24.82 -4.47
CA GLU A 33 -24.74 25.84 -3.41
C GLU A 33 -23.28 26.09 -2.92
N GLU A 34 -22.26 25.70 -3.68
CA GLU A 34 -20.90 26.20 -3.46
C GLU A 34 -20.79 27.63 -4.02
N ASP A 35 -21.17 28.56 -3.18
CA ASP A 35 -20.84 29.98 -3.09
C ASP A 35 -19.92 30.56 -4.18
N GLU A 36 -20.53 31.25 -5.16
CA GLU A 36 -19.94 32.47 -5.72
C GLU A 36 -20.17 33.62 -4.69
N GLY A 37 -19.61 33.50 -3.52
CA GLY A 37 -19.72 34.46 -2.43
C GLY A 37 -18.49 35.32 -2.29
N ASP A 38 -18.64 36.59 -2.61
CA ASP A 38 -17.75 37.69 -2.28
C ASP A 38 -17.10 37.57 -0.89
N GLU A 39 -15.78 37.83 -0.83
CA GLU A 39 -14.94 37.92 0.38
C GLU A 39 -15.34 39.06 1.32
N ASN A 40 -16.54 39.17 1.79
CA ASN A 40 -16.85 40.14 2.86
C ASN A 40 -18.27 40.02 3.43
N ASP A 41 -18.68 38.87 3.94
CA ASP A 41 -19.74 38.85 4.94
C ASP A 41 -19.51 37.70 5.93
N SER A 42 -19.16 38.08 7.14
CA SER A 42 -19.08 37.20 8.31
C SER A 42 -20.49 36.77 8.73
N ILE A 43 -21.06 35.78 8.03
CA ILE A 43 -22.25 35.10 8.49
C ILE A 43 -21.78 33.85 9.26
N GLU A 44 -21.86 33.91 10.59
CA GLU A 44 -21.72 32.76 11.46
C GLU A 44 -22.74 31.69 11.01
N PRO A 45 -22.31 30.43 10.77
CA PRO A 45 -23.24 29.35 10.48
C PRO A 45 -24.09 29.07 11.71
N THR A 46 -25.32 29.57 11.71
CA THR A 46 -26.34 29.29 12.71
C THR A 46 -26.85 27.86 12.57
N GLY A 47 -26.19 26.94 13.25
CA GLY A 47 -26.61 25.55 13.41
C GLY A 47 -25.39 24.66 13.64
N SER A 48 -25.25 24.10 14.83
CA SER A 48 -24.23 23.08 15.11
C SER A 48 -24.53 21.87 14.22
N LYS A 49 -23.78 21.70 13.11
CA LYS A 49 -23.88 20.51 12.26
C LYS A 49 -23.49 19.29 13.12
N GLU A 50 -24.45 18.40 13.42
CA GLU A 50 -24.20 17.21 14.23
C GLU A 50 -23.38 16.20 13.44
N VAL A 51 -22.31 15.68 14.06
CA VAL A 51 -21.52 14.57 13.51
C VAL A 51 -22.07 13.23 13.96
N TYR A 52 -21.78 12.18 13.20
CA TYR A 52 -22.18 10.83 13.58
C TYR A 52 -21.50 10.38 14.88
N GLY A 53 -22.30 9.94 15.86
CA GLY A 53 -21.81 9.36 17.10
C GLY A 53 -21.65 7.85 16.97
N ILE A 54 -20.41 7.39 16.76
CA ILE A 54 -20.09 5.98 16.54
C ILE A 54 -20.03 5.23 17.87
N VAL A 55 -20.69 4.08 17.92
CA VAL A 55 -20.65 3.13 19.04
C VAL A 55 -20.58 1.72 18.49
N GLY A 56 -20.07 0.76 19.24
CA GLY A 56 -20.02 -0.60 18.72
C GLY A 56 -19.31 -1.60 19.62
N THR A 57 -19.06 -2.78 19.07
CA THR A 57 -18.35 -3.88 19.72
C THR A 57 -16.89 -3.95 19.26
N LEU A 58 -16.06 -4.67 19.98
CA LEU A 58 -14.69 -5.01 19.63
C LEU A 58 -14.61 -6.50 19.28
N SER A 59 -13.71 -6.85 18.36
CA SER A 59 -13.49 -8.25 17.97
C SER A 59 -12.79 -9.05 19.08
N LYS A 60 -11.98 -8.37 19.91
CA LYS A 60 -11.26 -8.94 21.04
C LYS A 60 -11.46 -8.08 22.28
N PRO A 61 -11.67 -8.69 23.47
CA PRO A 61 -11.82 -7.94 24.72
C PRO A 61 -10.60 -7.09 25.09
N GLU A 62 -9.42 -7.49 24.64
CA GLU A 62 -8.15 -6.84 24.94
C GLU A 62 -7.83 -5.67 23.97
N SER A 63 -8.66 -5.47 22.95
CA SER A 63 -8.46 -4.39 21.97
C SER A 63 -8.64 -3.03 22.62
N THR A 64 -7.78 -2.09 22.23
CA THR A 64 -7.87 -0.71 22.72
C THR A 64 -9.10 -0.01 22.16
N HIS A 65 -9.75 0.80 22.99
CA HIS A 65 -10.89 1.64 22.59
C HIS A 65 -10.47 2.60 21.46
N PRO A 66 -11.13 2.54 20.27
CA PRO A 66 -10.80 3.43 19.18
C PRO A 66 -11.15 4.89 19.51
N ARG A 67 -10.28 5.84 19.17
CA ARG A 67 -10.47 7.26 19.52
C ARG A 67 -11.70 7.90 18.87
N PHE A 68 -12.13 7.40 17.73
CA PHE A 68 -13.32 7.89 17.02
C PHE A 68 -14.63 7.39 17.63
N ALA A 69 -14.61 6.31 18.41
CA ALA A 69 -15.80 5.75 19.02
C ALA A 69 -16.18 6.50 20.31
N LYS A 70 -17.47 6.85 20.45
CA LYS A 70 -17.99 7.44 21.70
C LYS A 70 -18.07 6.41 22.82
N GLU A 71 -18.44 5.18 22.49
CA GLU A 71 -18.60 4.08 23.44
C GLU A 71 -18.27 2.76 22.74
N THR A 72 -17.64 1.85 23.46
CA THR A 72 -17.51 0.44 23.06
C THR A 72 -18.30 -0.42 24.03
N TYR A 73 -18.98 -1.45 23.49
CA TYR A 73 -19.85 -2.32 24.26
C TYR A 73 -19.20 -3.67 24.50
N GLU A 74 -19.11 -4.06 25.76
CA GLU A 74 -18.84 -5.45 26.13
C GLU A 74 -20.14 -6.24 26.05
N VAL A 75 -20.21 -7.22 25.17
CA VAL A 75 -21.40 -8.02 24.95
C VAL A 75 -21.28 -9.32 25.74
N SER A 76 -21.95 -9.39 26.88
CA SER A 76 -22.04 -10.60 27.72
C SER A 76 -23.20 -11.52 27.32
N SER A 77 -24.24 -10.97 26.70
CA SER A 77 -25.42 -11.73 26.24
C SER A 77 -26.10 -11.04 25.07
N ARG A 78 -26.94 -11.79 24.34
CA ARG A 78 -27.76 -11.26 23.24
C ARG A 78 -28.77 -10.19 23.73
N GLU A 79 -29.28 -10.31 24.95
CA GLU A 79 -30.20 -9.32 25.55
C GLU A 79 -29.48 -8.00 25.80
N THR A 80 -28.23 -8.05 26.31
CA THR A 80 -27.40 -6.87 26.51
C THR A 80 -27.14 -6.19 25.17
N LEU A 81 -26.75 -6.95 24.12
CA LEU A 81 -26.56 -6.43 22.79
C LEU A 81 -27.82 -5.73 22.26
N LEU A 82 -28.98 -6.37 22.36
CA LEU A 82 -30.25 -5.77 21.92
C LEU A 82 -30.52 -4.45 22.64
N SER A 83 -30.27 -4.36 23.95
CA SER A 83 -30.44 -3.13 24.71
C SER A 83 -29.59 -1.97 24.19
N HIS A 84 -28.38 -2.25 23.68
CA HIS A 84 -27.51 -1.28 23.06
C HIS A 84 -27.98 -0.90 21.64
N LEU A 85 -28.39 -1.88 20.82
CA LEU A 85 -28.92 -1.66 19.48
C LEU A 85 -30.18 -0.79 19.50
N LEU A 86 -31.05 -0.97 20.51
CA LEU A 86 -32.26 -0.17 20.68
C LEU A 86 -31.97 1.33 20.93
N LYS A 87 -30.77 1.69 21.39
CA LYS A 87 -30.35 3.09 21.59
C LYS A 87 -29.81 3.75 20.30
N CYS A 88 -29.59 2.98 19.24
CA CYS A 88 -29.02 3.46 17.98
C CYS A 88 -30.10 3.64 16.91
N GLU A 89 -29.96 4.64 16.06
CA GLU A 89 -30.87 4.92 14.93
C GLU A 89 -30.40 4.17 13.67
N ILE A 90 -29.10 4.06 13.47
CA ILE A 90 -28.47 3.35 12.36
C ILE A 90 -27.65 2.19 12.92
N ILE A 91 -27.84 1.01 12.38
CA ILE A 91 -27.13 -0.22 12.77
C ILE A 91 -26.44 -0.78 11.54
N LEU A 92 -25.10 -0.76 11.55
CA LEU A 92 -24.25 -1.31 10.52
C LEU A 92 -23.67 -2.63 11.01
N TYR A 93 -23.87 -3.69 10.25
CA TYR A 93 -23.25 -4.99 10.51
C TYR A 93 -22.38 -5.42 9.35
N ASN A 94 -21.07 -5.49 9.61
CA ASN A 94 -20.08 -6.01 8.65
C ASN A 94 -19.91 -7.51 8.84
N ILE A 95 -20.13 -8.29 7.76
CA ILE A 95 -19.93 -9.74 7.72
C ILE A 95 -18.85 -10.14 6.69
N THR A 96 -18.10 -9.17 6.14
CA THR A 96 -17.10 -9.45 5.08
C THR A 96 -15.82 -10.05 5.62
N GLU A 97 -15.46 -9.79 6.89
CA GLU A 97 -14.18 -10.18 7.48
C GLU A 97 -14.28 -11.39 8.42
N ASP A 98 -15.38 -11.48 9.20
CA ASP A 98 -15.58 -12.54 10.19
C ASP A 98 -16.92 -13.27 9.96
N PRO A 99 -16.89 -14.53 9.45
CA PRO A 99 -18.11 -15.32 9.25
C PRO A 99 -18.92 -15.57 10.50
N ASN A 100 -18.34 -15.53 11.70
CA ASN A 100 -19.07 -15.70 12.96
C ASN A 100 -20.08 -14.57 13.20
N GLN A 101 -19.87 -13.40 12.58
CA GLN A 101 -20.77 -12.27 12.67
C GLN A 101 -22.07 -12.44 11.87
N ILE A 102 -22.15 -13.43 10.98
CA ILE A 102 -23.36 -13.69 10.16
C ILE A 102 -24.55 -14.08 11.04
N GLU A 103 -24.34 -14.99 12.00
CA GLU A 103 -25.38 -15.42 12.92
C GLU A 103 -25.85 -14.27 13.82
N GLU A 104 -24.90 -13.49 14.35
CA GLU A 104 -25.22 -12.35 15.20
C GLU A 104 -26.00 -11.27 14.42
N ALA A 105 -25.58 -10.93 13.21
CA ALA A 105 -26.25 -9.97 12.34
C ALA A 105 -27.70 -10.38 12.02
N THR A 106 -27.92 -11.64 11.65
CA THR A 106 -29.25 -12.16 11.34
C THR A 106 -30.17 -12.19 12.57
N TRP A 107 -29.60 -12.56 13.71
CA TRP A 107 -30.31 -12.52 14.98
C TRP A 107 -30.66 -11.07 15.36
N ALA A 108 -29.71 -10.14 15.31
CA ALA A 108 -29.89 -8.74 15.64
C ALA A 108 -30.99 -8.08 14.80
N ALA A 109 -30.97 -8.28 13.47
CA ALA A 109 -32.02 -7.79 12.59
C ALA A 109 -33.40 -8.36 12.93
N SER A 110 -33.47 -9.67 13.22
CA SER A 110 -34.71 -10.34 13.59
C SER A 110 -35.25 -9.85 14.94
N ALA A 111 -34.37 -9.62 15.91
CA ALA A 111 -34.74 -9.09 17.22
C ALA A 111 -35.28 -7.65 17.13
N LEU A 112 -34.55 -6.79 16.37
CA LEU A 112 -35.00 -5.42 16.09
C LEU A 112 -36.35 -5.39 15.35
N HIS A 113 -36.55 -6.29 14.39
CA HIS A 113 -37.82 -6.40 13.67
C HIS A 113 -38.99 -6.78 14.59
N LYS A 114 -38.78 -7.64 15.61
CA LYS A 114 -39.80 -7.97 16.60
C LYS A 114 -40.18 -6.77 17.46
N GLU A 115 -39.17 -5.94 17.80
CA GLU A 115 -39.36 -4.76 18.64
C GLU A 115 -39.81 -3.50 17.88
N MET A 116 -39.99 -3.56 16.54
CA MET A 116 -40.24 -2.39 15.70
C MET A 116 -41.47 -1.57 16.05
N GLU A 117 -42.49 -2.21 16.64
CA GLU A 117 -43.73 -1.49 17.09
C GLU A 117 -43.41 -0.48 18.20
N ASN A 118 -42.42 -0.77 19.02
CA ASN A 118 -42.01 0.04 20.16
C ASN A 118 -41.04 1.18 19.78
N PHE A 119 -40.63 1.30 18.49
CA PHE A 119 -39.71 2.32 18.10
C PHE A 119 -40.33 3.71 18.10
N ALA A 120 -39.71 4.64 18.83
CA ALA A 120 -40.08 6.06 18.84
C ALA A 120 -39.68 6.76 17.52
N LYS A 121 -38.54 6.36 16.92
CA LYS A 121 -38.02 6.85 15.63
C LYS A 121 -37.76 5.67 14.71
N GLN A 122 -37.74 5.95 13.39
CA GLN A 122 -37.33 4.96 12.39
C GLN A 122 -35.93 4.46 12.68
N LYS A 123 -35.72 3.15 12.62
CA LYS A 123 -34.40 2.53 12.69
C LYS A 123 -34.00 1.95 11.36
N LEU A 124 -32.71 2.02 11.12
CA LEU A 124 -32.08 1.57 9.88
C LEU A 124 -31.10 0.46 10.18
N PHE A 125 -31.21 -0.66 9.48
CA PHE A 125 -30.27 -1.76 9.55
C PHE A 125 -29.61 -1.97 8.19
N ILE A 126 -28.28 -1.85 8.10
CA ILE A 126 -27.50 -2.07 6.88
C ILE A 126 -26.56 -3.24 7.10
N LEU A 127 -26.72 -4.28 6.30
CA LEU A 127 -25.80 -5.41 6.24
C LEU A 127 -24.72 -5.11 5.20
N ILE A 128 -23.47 -5.05 5.62
CA ILE A 128 -22.32 -4.97 4.74
C ILE A 128 -21.89 -6.39 4.41
N SER A 129 -22.20 -6.84 3.20
CA SER A 129 -21.92 -8.18 2.69
C SER A 129 -20.89 -8.12 1.56
N THR A 130 -20.67 -9.20 0.84
CA THR A 130 -19.62 -9.37 -0.15
C THR A 130 -20.18 -9.75 -1.52
N ILE A 131 -19.49 -9.31 -2.59
CA ILE A 131 -19.81 -9.71 -3.97
C ILE A 131 -19.61 -11.22 -4.20
N MET A 132 -18.98 -11.95 -3.28
CA MET A 132 -18.81 -13.39 -3.37
C MET A 132 -20.15 -14.16 -3.37
N THR A 133 -21.23 -13.51 -2.96
CA THR A 133 -22.61 -14.02 -3.13
C THR A 133 -23.07 -14.06 -4.58
N TRP A 134 -22.25 -13.56 -5.51
CA TRP A 134 -22.42 -13.66 -6.96
C TRP A 134 -21.42 -14.64 -7.62
N GLY A 135 -20.46 -15.18 -6.90
CA GLY A 135 -19.29 -15.88 -7.42
C GLY A 135 -19.55 -17.02 -8.42
N ASN A 136 -20.74 -17.64 -8.39
CA ASN A 136 -21.16 -18.69 -9.32
C ASN A 136 -22.33 -18.26 -10.22
N THR A 137 -22.57 -16.96 -10.34
CA THR A 137 -23.63 -16.43 -11.19
C THR A 137 -23.22 -16.56 -12.66
N LYS A 138 -24.10 -17.10 -13.48
CA LYS A 138 -23.88 -17.17 -14.92
C LYS A 138 -24.32 -15.86 -15.58
N PRO A 139 -23.63 -15.40 -16.65
CA PRO A 139 -24.04 -14.23 -17.41
C PRO A 139 -25.50 -14.33 -17.82
N SER A 140 -26.24 -13.21 -17.66
CA SER A 140 -27.66 -13.15 -18.01
C SER A 140 -27.88 -13.22 -19.51
N HIS A 141 -26.88 -12.79 -20.29
CA HIS A 141 -26.89 -12.81 -21.76
C HIS A 141 -25.77 -13.73 -22.27
N PRO A 142 -26.08 -14.99 -22.60
CA PRO A 142 -25.07 -15.95 -23.10
C PRO A 142 -24.35 -15.47 -24.36
N ASP A 143 -25.05 -14.69 -25.20
CA ASP A 143 -24.50 -14.12 -26.45
C ASP A 143 -23.52 -12.97 -26.22
N ASN A 144 -23.53 -12.37 -25.02
CA ASN A 144 -22.60 -11.32 -24.62
C ASN A 144 -22.14 -11.50 -23.17
N PRO A 145 -21.24 -12.47 -22.91
CA PRO A 145 -20.78 -12.79 -21.56
C PRO A 145 -19.94 -11.66 -20.91
N LYS A 146 -19.56 -10.64 -21.68
CA LYS A 146 -18.80 -9.49 -21.19
C LYS A 146 -19.67 -8.41 -20.53
N ASN A 147 -21.01 -8.50 -20.62
CA ASN A 147 -21.90 -7.54 -19.94
C ASN A 147 -21.73 -7.64 -18.43
N PRO A 148 -21.56 -6.51 -17.72
CA PRO A 148 -21.45 -6.51 -16.27
C PRO A 148 -22.79 -6.88 -15.62
N PHE A 149 -22.72 -7.49 -14.44
CA PHE A 149 -23.85 -7.65 -13.55
C PHE A 149 -24.22 -6.32 -12.91
N ILE A 150 -25.51 -6.07 -12.77
CA ILE A 150 -26.06 -4.86 -12.14
C ILE A 150 -26.93 -5.23 -10.93
N ASP A 151 -27.19 -4.25 -10.06
CA ASP A 151 -27.97 -4.42 -8.81
C ASP A 151 -29.34 -5.05 -9.06
N ASP A 152 -30.04 -4.68 -10.14
CA ASP A 152 -31.39 -5.18 -10.45
C ASP A 152 -31.47 -6.70 -10.65
N GLU A 153 -30.35 -7.31 -11.01
CA GLU A 153 -30.25 -8.75 -11.24
C GLU A 153 -30.00 -9.55 -9.96
N TYR A 154 -29.90 -8.91 -8.77
CA TYR A 154 -29.53 -9.57 -7.50
C TYR A 154 -30.35 -10.83 -7.17
N ARG A 155 -31.57 -10.95 -7.72
CA ARG A 155 -32.42 -12.15 -7.49
C ARG A 155 -31.92 -13.39 -8.23
N LYS A 156 -31.14 -13.23 -9.30
CA LYS A 156 -30.59 -14.32 -10.12
C LYS A 156 -29.22 -14.81 -9.60
N ARG A 157 -28.62 -14.09 -8.63
CA ARG A 157 -27.29 -14.39 -8.15
C ARG A 157 -27.17 -15.77 -7.54
N LYS A 158 -25.99 -16.37 -7.75
CA LYS A 158 -25.58 -17.65 -7.16
C LYS A 158 -24.26 -17.46 -6.43
N SER A 159 -24.27 -17.81 -5.16
CA SER A 159 -23.11 -17.67 -4.29
C SER A 159 -22.00 -18.65 -4.64
N HIS A 160 -20.77 -18.22 -4.40
CA HIS A 160 -19.67 -19.14 -4.23
C HIS A 160 -19.98 -20.11 -3.06
N PRO A 161 -19.59 -21.41 -3.12
CA PRO A 161 -19.92 -22.38 -2.07
C PRO A 161 -19.53 -21.95 -0.66
N SER A 162 -18.34 -21.36 -0.51
CA SER A 162 -17.82 -20.86 0.79
C SER A 162 -18.61 -19.67 1.36
N PHE A 163 -19.54 -19.07 0.60
CA PHE A 163 -20.29 -17.88 0.97
C PHE A 163 -21.81 -18.11 1.01
N MET A 164 -22.23 -19.36 1.19
CA MET A 164 -23.66 -19.72 1.27
C MET A 164 -24.38 -19.08 2.46
N ASP A 165 -23.72 -18.94 3.59
CA ASP A 165 -24.30 -18.32 4.77
C ASP A 165 -24.49 -16.82 4.59
N HIS A 166 -23.57 -16.16 3.85
CA HIS A 166 -23.69 -14.75 3.49
C HIS A 166 -24.94 -14.50 2.63
N ILE A 167 -25.16 -15.27 1.55
CA ILE A 167 -26.35 -15.09 0.70
C ILE A 167 -27.66 -15.41 1.45
N ASN A 168 -27.64 -16.35 2.40
CA ASN A 168 -28.80 -16.65 3.23
C ASN A 168 -29.12 -15.47 4.17
N ALA A 169 -28.09 -14.87 4.79
CA ALA A 169 -28.25 -13.66 5.59
C ALA A 169 -28.80 -12.50 4.75
N GLU A 170 -28.23 -12.24 3.56
CA GLU A 170 -28.74 -11.20 2.67
C GLU A 170 -30.23 -11.38 2.35
N LYS A 171 -30.64 -12.60 1.95
CA LYS A 171 -32.05 -12.91 1.67
C LYS A 171 -32.96 -12.68 2.87
N HIS A 172 -32.47 -13.03 4.06
CA HIS A 172 -33.21 -12.82 5.31
C HIS A 172 -33.40 -11.32 5.59
N ILE A 173 -32.34 -10.51 5.51
CA ILE A 173 -32.38 -9.07 5.74
C ILE A 173 -33.31 -8.37 4.72
N VAL A 174 -33.21 -8.69 3.44
CA VAL A 174 -34.10 -8.16 2.40
C VAL A 174 -35.57 -8.52 2.69
N LYS A 175 -35.85 -9.74 3.19
CA LYS A 175 -37.20 -10.18 3.55
C LYS A 175 -37.76 -9.36 4.71
N LEU A 176 -36.98 -9.11 5.76
CA LEU A 176 -37.42 -8.31 6.91
C LEU A 176 -37.82 -6.89 6.53
N GLY A 177 -37.05 -6.25 5.62
CA GLY A 177 -37.32 -4.88 5.21
C GLY A 177 -38.53 -4.68 4.30
N LYS A 178 -39.20 -5.75 3.85
CA LYS A 178 -40.47 -5.63 3.07
C LYS A 178 -41.67 -5.27 3.94
N THR A 179 -41.56 -5.40 5.27
CA THR A 179 -42.64 -5.16 6.20
C THR A 179 -42.41 -3.84 6.95
N LYS A 180 -43.45 -2.97 7.00
CA LYS A 180 -43.46 -1.72 7.81
C LYS A 180 -42.21 -0.82 7.66
N LYS A 181 -41.79 -0.53 6.44
CA LYS A 181 -40.64 0.30 6.08
C LYS A 181 -40.56 1.64 6.84
N LYS A 182 -41.68 2.22 7.23
CA LYS A 182 -41.71 3.50 7.96
C LYS A 182 -41.11 3.43 9.36
N LYS A 183 -41.07 2.25 9.99
CA LYS A 183 -40.54 2.05 11.35
C LYS A 183 -39.16 1.38 11.33
N PHE A 184 -38.99 0.38 10.44
CA PHE A 184 -37.76 -0.38 10.33
C PHE A 184 -37.42 -0.62 8.85
N SER A 185 -36.33 -0.04 8.40
CA SER A 185 -35.80 -0.23 7.04
C SER A 185 -34.52 -1.06 7.08
N THR A 186 -34.37 -1.99 6.13
CA THR A 186 -33.17 -2.82 6.01
C THR A 186 -32.58 -2.72 4.62
N TYR A 187 -31.26 -2.71 4.55
CA TYR A 187 -30.50 -2.68 3.31
C TYR A 187 -29.39 -3.73 3.34
N VAL A 188 -29.03 -4.20 2.16
CA VAL A 188 -27.86 -5.03 1.94
C VAL A 188 -26.95 -4.26 0.98
N VAL A 189 -25.72 -4.01 1.40
CA VAL A 189 -24.66 -3.41 0.61
C VAL A 189 -23.63 -4.50 0.33
N ALA A 190 -23.63 -5.02 -0.90
CA ALA A 190 -22.67 -6.03 -1.34
C ALA A 190 -21.39 -5.33 -1.81
N SER A 191 -20.36 -5.39 -0.98
CA SER A 191 -19.07 -4.74 -1.17
C SER A 191 -18.20 -5.52 -2.14
N GLY A 192 -17.57 -4.83 -3.09
CA GLY A 192 -16.38 -5.31 -3.80
C GLY A 192 -15.24 -5.61 -2.83
N HIS A 193 -14.14 -6.15 -3.34
CA HIS A 193 -12.97 -6.37 -2.51
C HIS A 193 -12.39 -5.02 -2.08
N GLN A 194 -12.36 -4.83 -0.78
CA GLN A 194 -12.01 -3.56 -0.16
C GLN A 194 -10.50 -3.32 -0.23
N TYR A 195 -10.11 -2.10 -0.58
CA TYR A 195 -8.74 -1.61 -0.56
C TYR A 195 -8.68 -0.17 -0.03
N GLY A 196 -7.48 0.35 0.18
CA GLY A 196 -7.24 1.66 0.81
C GLY A 196 -7.15 1.57 2.33
N ALA A 197 -6.38 2.45 2.94
CA ALA A 197 -6.22 2.58 4.40
C ALA A 197 -5.87 1.26 5.14
N GLY A 198 -5.03 0.40 4.54
CA GLY A 198 -4.52 -0.80 5.20
C GLY A 198 -4.74 -2.11 4.45
N GLU A 199 -5.47 -2.07 3.34
CA GLU A 199 -5.65 -3.14 2.35
C GLU A 199 -6.22 -4.46 2.90
N GLY A 200 -7.40 -4.82 2.55
CA GLY A 200 -8.05 -6.08 2.91
C GLY A 200 -7.28 -7.30 2.39
N VAL A 201 -7.85 -8.01 1.43
CA VAL A 201 -7.24 -9.21 0.82
C VAL A 201 -5.94 -8.89 0.06
N PHE A 202 -5.78 -7.65 -0.45
CA PHE A 202 -4.58 -7.21 -1.18
C PHE A 202 -3.37 -6.95 -0.27
N HIS A 203 -3.56 -6.90 1.06
CA HIS A 203 -2.45 -6.74 2.01
C HIS A 203 -1.31 -7.73 1.77
N TYR A 204 -1.62 -8.94 1.34
CA TYR A 204 -0.63 -9.96 1.00
C TYR A 204 0.39 -9.45 -0.03
N PHE A 205 -0.08 -8.87 -1.13
CA PHE A 205 0.79 -8.36 -2.20
C PHE A 205 1.55 -7.10 -1.77
N PHE A 206 0.89 -6.17 -1.08
CA PHE A 206 1.54 -4.97 -0.53
C PHE A 206 2.66 -5.34 0.46
N LYS A 207 2.41 -6.33 1.33
CA LYS A 207 3.40 -6.82 2.29
C LYS A 207 4.62 -7.41 1.60
N LEU A 208 4.44 -8.29 0.62
CA LEU A 208 5.54 -8.88 -0.15
C LEU A 208 6.38 -7.81 -0.85
N CYS A 209 5.71 -6.83 -1.46
CA CYS A 209 6.38 -5.70 -2.11
C CYS A 209 7.18 -4.85 -1.12
N TRP A 210 6.62 -4.58 0.06
CA TRP A 210 7.28 -3.78 1.09
C TRP A 210 8.49 -4.50 1.69
N LEU A 211 8.40 -5.80 1.94
CA LEU A 211 9.50 -6.60 2.47
C LEU A 211 10.66 -6.71 1.47
N GLY A 212 10.35 -6.80 0.16
CA GLY A 212 11.37 -6.87 -0.90
C GLY A 212 12.22 -8.15 -0.86
N GLU A 213 11.72 -9.23 -0.23
CA GLU A 213 12.45 -10.50 -0.06
C GLU A 213 12.31 -11.41 -1.29
N THR A 214 11.32 -11.16 -2.14
CA THR A 214 11.03 -11.97 -3.34
C THR A 214 11.43 -11.21 -4.61
N PRO A 215 12.08 -11.87 -5.58
CA PRO A 215 12.50 -11.23 -6.85
C PRO A 215 11.32 -10.90 -7.77
N ALA A 216 10.20 -11.60 -7.61
CA ALA A 216 8.96 -11.39 -8.34
C ALA A 216 7.75 -11.61 -7.42
N ILE A 217 6.66 -10.90 -7.69
CA ILE A 217 5.42 -11.04 -6.91
C ILE A 217 4.53 -12.09 -7.56
N PRO A 218 4.02 -13.07 -6.78
CA PRO A 218 3.23 -14.17 -7.33
C PRO A 218 1.87 -13.70 -7.86
N VAL A 219 1.49 -14.15 -9.04
CA VAL A 219 0.14 -14.08 -9.60
C VAL A 219 -0.44 -15.48 -9.60
N PHE A 220 -1.57 -15.67 -8.96
CA PHE A 220 -2.19 -16.99 -8.83
C PHE A 220 -2.96 -17.37 -10.10
N GLY A 221 -2.55 -18.44 -10.79
CA GLY A 221 -3.03 -18.82 -12.10
C GLY A 221 -2.48 -17.90 -13.19
N ASP A 222 -3.24 -17.72 -14.27
CA ASP A 222 -2.93 -16.75 -15.34
C ASP A 222 -3.28 -15.30 -14.96
N GLY A 223 -4.07 -15.12 -13.88
CA GLY A 223 -4.50 -13.84 -13.38
C GLY A 223 -5.46 -13.08 -14.29
N SER A 224 -6.07 -13.72 -15.27
CA SER A 224 -7.01 -13.12 -16.24
C SER A 224 -8.39 -12.81 -15.66
N ASN A 225 -8.69 -13.33 -14.48
CA ASN A 225 -9.96 -13.13 -13.79
C ASN A 225 -10.14 -11.69 -13.32
N ILE A 226 -11.34 -11.14 -13.54
CA ILE A 226 -11.69 -9.77 -13.13
C ILE A 226 -12.18 -9.76 -11.70
N ILE A 227 -11.62 -8.84 -10.93
CA ILE A 227 -11.90 -8.68 -9.51
C ILE A 227 -12.59 -7.34 -9.28
N PRO A 228 -13.89 -7.32 -8.92
CA PRO A 228 -14.56 -6.08 -8.52
C PRO A 228 -13.98 -5.56 -7.20
N THR A 229 -13.61 -4.30 -7.19
CA THR A 229 -12.99 -3.63 -6.04
C THR A 229 -13.81 -2.44 -5.56
N ILE A 230 -13.49 -1.94 -4.38
CA ILE A 230 -13.98 -0.67 -3.86
C ILE A 230 -13.00 -0.08 -2.86
N HIS A 231 -12.75 1.20 -2.93
CA HIS A 231 -12.01 1.91 -1.90
C HIS A 231 -12.82 1.94 -0.59
N ILE A 232 -12.18 1.69 0.55
CA ILE A 232 -12.89 1.57 1.83
C ILE A 232 -13.63 2.86 2.25
N HIS A 233 -13.10 4.03 1.91
CA HIS A 233 -13.78 5.30 2.16
C HIS A 233 -14.97 5.51 1.22
N ASP A 234 -14.93 4.98 0.00
CA ASP A 234 -16.08 4.99 -0.90
C ASP A 234 -17.19 4.07 -0.41
N LEU A 235 -16.82 2.91 0.15
CA LEU A 235 -17.79 2.06 0.83
C LEU A 235 -18.45 2.81 2.00
N ALA A 236 -17.67 3.52 2.81
CA ALA A 236 -18.21 4.33 3.92
C ALA A 236 -19.14 5.45 3.42
N LEU A 237 -18.79 6.10 2.31
CA LEU A 237 -19.63 7.11 1.66
C LEU A 237 -20.94 6.51 1.12
N VAL A 238 -20.88 5.34 0.50
CA VAL A 238 -22.09 4.60 0.06
C VAL A 238 -23.00 4.30 1.26
N LEU A 239 -22.44 3.83 2.38
CA LEU A 239 -23.23 3.57 3.60
C LEU A 239 -23.87 4.84 4.15
N GLN A 240 -23.16 5.96 4.15
CA GLN A 240 -23.70 7.26 4.54
C GLN A 240 -24.85 7.67 3.61
N THR A 241 -24.64 7.59 2.28
CA THR A 241 -25.63 7.93 1.26
C THR A 241 -26.91 7.10 1.45
N VAL A 242 -26.77 5.79 1.61
CA VAL A 242 -27.92 4.89 1.86
C VAL A 242 -28.65 5.25 3.15
N ALA A 243 -27.92 5.59 4.21
CA ALA A 243 -28.50 5.95 5.50
C ALA A 243 -29.27 7.28 5.45
N GLU A 244 -28.80 8.25 4.70
CA GLU A 244 -29.41 9.58 4.58
C GLU A 244 -30.58 9.60 3.58
N HIS A 245 -30.40 9.03 2.40
CA HIS A 245 -31.42 9.03 1.34
C HIS A 245 -32.52 7.98 1.53
N LYS A 246 -32.22 6.85 2.18
CA LYS A 246 -33.17 5.75 2.42
C LYS A 246 -33.92 5.30 1.17
N PRO A 247 -33.22 4.85 0.12
CA PRO A 247 -33.82 4.54 -1.18
C PRO A 247 -34.87 3.43 -1.08
N ASP A 248 -35.73 3.31 -2.09
CA ASP A 248 -36.77 2.28 -2.13
C ASP A 248 -36.26 0.88 -2.43
N PHE A 249 -35.09 0.76 -3.09
CA PHE A 249 -34.41 -0.50 -3.35
C PHE A 249 -33.58 -0.93 -2.13
N GLN A 250 -33.52 -2.24 -1.87
CA GLN A 250 -32.93 -2.79 -0.64
C GLN A 250 -31.61 -3.50 -0.84
N TYR A 251 -31.19 -3.70 -2.10
CA TYR A 251 -29.94 -4.37 -2.44
C TYR A 251 -29.10 -3.46 -3.31
N ILE A 252 -27.86 -3.27 -2.95
CA ILE A 252 -26.96 -2.28 -3.56
C ILE A 252 -25.60 -2.93 -3.78
N LEU A 253 -25.09 -2.82 -5.01
CA LEU A 253 -23.72 -3.17 -5.33
C LEU A 253 -22.80 -1.98 -5.03
N ALA A 254 -21.87 -2.16 -4.10
CA ALA A 254 -20.85 -1.18 -3.78
C ALA A 254 -19.52 -1.63 -4.39
N VAL A 255 -19.30 -1.27 -5.64
CA VAL A 255 -18.09 -1.53 -6.42
C VAL A 255 -17.67 -0.24 -7.13
N ASP A 256 -16.38 -0.09 -7.43
CA ASP A 256 -15.89 0.97 -8.30
C ASP A 256 -16.18 0.65 -9.79
N THR A 257 -15.81 1.53 -10.70
CA THR A 257 -16.09 1.34 -12.13
C THR A 257 -15.01 0.55 -12.87
N SER A 258 -13.99 0.10 -12.15
CA SER A 258 -12.86 -0.63 -12.73
C SER A 258 -13.24 -2.05 -13.16
N MET A 259 -12.53 -2.55 -14.16
CA MET A 259 -12.65 -3.92 -14.66
C MET A 259 -11.26 -4.59 -14.71
N HIS A 260 -10.48 -4.40 -13.64
CA HIS A 260 -9.10 -4.87 -13.59
C HIS A 260 -9.00 -6.36 -13.30
N THR A 261 -8.07 -7.01 -13.99
CA THR A 261 -7.70 -8.40 -13.74
C THR A 261 -6.77 -8.51 -12.53
N LEU A 262 -6.73 -9.70 -11.90
CA LEU A 262 -5.78 -9.98 -10.82
C LEU A 262 -4.34 -9.68 -11.24
N LYS A 263 -3.96 -10.06 -12.47
CA LYS A 263 -2.61 -9.83 -13.01
C LYS A 263 -2.27 -8.35 -13.11
N GLU A 264 -3.20 -7.53 -13.61
CA GLU A 264 -3.02 -6.08 -13.72
C GLU A 264 -2.87 -5.43 -12.33
N LEU A 265 -3.71 -5.83 -11.36
CA LEU A 265 -3.63 -5.34 -9.98
C LEU A 265 -2.28 -5.68 -9.34
N VAL A 266 -1.85 -6.94 -9.40
CA VAL A 266 -0.58 -7.39 -8.83
C VAL A 266 0.61 -6.73 -9.53
N LYS A 267 0.58 -6.62 -10.88
CA LYS A 267 1.62 -5.95 -11.66
C LYS A 267 1.73 -4.47 -11.27
N CYS A 268 0.61 -3.79 -11.10
CA CYS A 268 0.58 -2.39 -10.66
C CYS A 268 1.19 -2.20 -9.26
N ILE A 269 0.80 -3.04 -8.30
CA ILE A 269 1.37 -3.00 -6.94
C ILE A 269 2.87 -3.29 -6.98
N SER A 270 3.31 -4.32 -7.72
CA SER A 270 4.72 -4.68 -7.87
C SER A 270 5.53 -3.55 -8.48
N LYS A 271 5.04 -2.90 -9.55
CA LYS A 271 5.73 -1.80 -10.23
C LYS A 271 5.91 -0.57 -9.35
N ASN A 272 4.93 -0.25 -8.51
CA ASN A 272 4.93 0.99 -7.73
C ASN A 272 5.52 0.85 -6.32
N MET A 273 5.60 -0.37 -5.77
CA MET A 273 6.06 -0.61 -4.41
C MET A 273 7.05 -1.79 -4.27
N GLY A 274 7.18 -2.64 -5.28
CA GLY A 274 7.96 -3.87 -5.23
C GLY A 274 9.07 -3.96 -6.28
N PRO A 275 9.44 -5.18 -6.68
CA PRO A 275 10.51 -5.44 -7.64
C PRO A 275 10.15 -5.06 -9.09
N GLY A 276 8.88 -4.72 -9.37
CA GLY A 276 8.40 -4.45 -10.72
C GLY A 276 8.15 -5.69 -11.58
N LYS A 277 8.44 -6.88 -11.07
CA LYS A 277 8.27 -8.17 -11.74
C LYS A 277 7.17 -8.99 -11.09
N THR A 278 6.49 -9.79 -11.90
CA THR A 278 5.48 -10.75 -11.45
C THR A 278 5.79 -12.14 -12.00
N GLU A 279 5.40 -13.18 -11.28
CA GLU A 279 5.57 -14.57 -11.68
C GLU A 279 4.23 -15.30 -11.55
N GLU A 280 3.82 -15.99 -12.60
CA GLU A 280 2.62 -16.82 -12.58
C GLU A 280 2.90 -18.11 -11.82
N ILE A 281 2.11 -18.39 -10.81
CA ILE A 281 2.19 -19.63 -10.05
C ILE A 281 0.87 -20.41 -10.16
N LEU A 282 0.96 -21.73 -10.18
CA LEU A 282 -0.22 -22.58 -10.26
C LEU A 282 -1.19 -22.29 -9.09
N LYS A 283 -2.50 -22.30 -9.36
CA LYS A 283 -3.53 -22.08 -8.33
C LYS A 283 -3.40 -23.04 -7.15
N GLU A 284 -2.98 -24.27 -7.40
CA GLU A 284 -2.74 -25.30 -6.38
C GLU A 284 -1.61 -24.89 -5.43
N ASN A 285 -0.62 -24.14 -5.91
CA ASN A 285 0.49 -23.66 -5.09
C ASN A 285 0.09 -22.47 -4.20
N ALA A 286 -1.00 -21.77 -4.51
CA ALA A 286 -1.52 -20.71 -3.66
C ALA A 286 -1.88 -21.20 -2.25
N PHE A 287 -2.34 -22.46 -2.13
CA PHE A 287 -2.65 -23.09 -0.84
C PHE A 287 -1.41 -23.36 0.03
N LEU A 288 -0.21 -23.32 -0.54
CA LEU A 288 1.05 -23.43 0.20
C LEU A 288 1.40 -22.14 0.91
N SER A 289 0.81 -21.03 0.53
CA SER A 289 0.94 -19.77 1.26
C SER A 289 0.18 -19.87 2.58
N ARG A 290 0.92 -19.90 3.70
CA ARG A 290 0.34 -19.92 5.05
C ARG A 290 -0.26 -18.58 5.47
N GLU A 291 -0.09 -17.54 4.67
CA GLU A 291 -0.52 -16.18 4.97
C GLU A 291 -1.92 -15.86 4.48
N LEU A 292 -2.45 -16.65 3.54
CA LEU A 292 -3.80 -16.49 3.00
C LEU A 292 -4.72 -17.60 3.49
N THR A 293 -5.88 -17.21 4.00
CA THR A 293 -6.94 -18.15 4.33
C THR A 293 -7.64 -18.67 3.07
N GLN A 294 -8.34 -19.82 3.17
CA GLN A 294 -9.13 -20.35 2.06
C GLN A 294 -10.14 -19.31 1.52
N MET A 295 -10.81 -18.60 2.42
CA MET A 295 -11.77 -17.55 2.06
C MET A 295 -11.12 -16.42 1.24
N GLN A 296 -9.91 -16.00 1.63
CA GLN A 296 -9.16 -14.97 0.89
C GLN A 296 -8.70 -15.45 -0.48
N LEU A 297 -8.30 -16.73 -0.59
CA LEU A 297 -7.98 -17.34 -1.89
C LEU A 297 -9.19 -17.40 -2.80
N ASP A 298 -10.36 -17.83 -2.27
CA ASP A 298 -11.61 -17.84 -3.03
C ASP A 298 -11.97 -16.43 -3.54
N MET A 299 -11.72 -15.40 -2.73
CA MET A 299 -11.91 -13.99 -3.12
C MET A 299 -10.98 -13.59 -4.28
N LEU A 300 -9.72 -14.00 -4.24
CA LEU A 300 -8.74 -13.70 -5.30
C LEU A 300 -8.98 -14.47 -6.61
N PHE A 301 -9.71 -15.59 -6.56
CA PHE A 301 -10.01 -16.41 -7.73
C PHE A 301 -11.35 -16.09 -8.40
N VAL A 302 -12.14 -15.20 -7.81
CA VAL A 302 -13.43 -14.81 -8.40
C VAL A 302 -13.22 -14.12 -9.75
N ASP A 303 -14.13 -14.37 -10.69
CA ASP A 303 -14.18 -13.69 -11.98
C ASP A 303 -15.58 -13.09 -12.16
N LEU A 304 -15.71 -11.80 -11.92
CA LEU A 304 -16.97 -11.07 -11.97
C LEU A 304 -16.78 -9.71 -12.64
N ARG A 305 -17.66 -9.40 -13.59
CA ARG A 305 -17.81 -8.04 -14.13
C ARG A 305 -19.02 -7.42 -13.48
N MET A 306 -18.86 -6.30 -12.80
CA MET A 306 -19.94 -5.67 -12.03
C MET A 306 -19.98 -4.17 -12.25
N GLU A 307 -21.18 -3.59 -12.24
CA GLU A 307 -21.39 -2.16 -12.33
C GLU A 307 -22.36 -1.69 -11.25
N PRO A 308 -22.05 -0.60 -10.51
CA PRO A 308 -22.92 -0.05 -9.48
C PRO A 308 -24.03 0.83 -10.11
N PHE A 309 -24.93 0.20 -10.86
CA PHE A 309 -25.94 0.89 -11.66
C PHE A 309 -26.85 1.78 -10.82
N LEU A 310 -27.40 1.24 -9.71
CA LEU A 310 -28.31 2.01 -8.85
C LEU A 310 -27.62 3.20 -8.16
N LEU A 311 -26.34 3.07 -7.81
CA LEU A 311 -25.58 4.17 -7.22
C LEU A 311 -25.36 5.29 -8.22
N LYS A 312 -25.02 4.97 -9.48
CA LYS A 312 -24.79 5.94 -10.54
C LYS A 312 -26.07 6.68 -10.95
N GLU A 313 -27.18 5.95 -11.07
CA GLU A 313 -28.44 6.53 -11.55
C GLU A 313 -29.18 7.38 -10.50
N ASN A 314 -29.00 7.07 -9.22
CA ASN A 314 -29.83 7.67 -8.17
C ASN A 314 -29.08 8.66 -7.27
N PHE A 315 -27.74 8.65 -7.28
CA PHE A 315 -26.94 9.45 -6.34
C PHE A 315 -25.76 10.13 -7.04
N ASN A 316 -25.47 11.35 -6.62
CA ASN A 316 -24.24 12.03 -7.00
C ASN A 316 -23.17 11.74 -5.96
N VAL A 317 -22.48 10.61 -6.09
CA VAL A 317 -21.46 10.16 -5.16
C VAL A 317 -20.12 10.83 -5.49
N LYS A 318 -19.53 11.56 -4.55
CA LYS A 318 -18.17 12.14 -4.70
C LYS A 318 -17.12 11.06 -4.36
N TRP A 319 -16.80 10.21 -5.33
CA TRP A 319 -15.88 9.09 -5.16
C TRP A 319 -14.46 9.55 -4.84
N VAL A 320 -13.78 8.81 -3.96
CA VAL A 320 -12.34 8.94 -3.67
C VAL A 320 -11.51 8.26 -4.77
N ALA A 321 -11.97 7.10 -5.23
CA ALA A 321 -11.28 6.26 -6.21
C ALA A 321 -12.25 5.55 -7.16
N GLU A 322 -13.08 6.31 -7.90
CA GLU A 322 -14.08 5.78 -8.82
C GLU A 322 -13.51 4.82 -9.87
N THR A 323 -12.31 5.14 -10.38
CA THR A 323 -11.64 4.38 -11.45
C THR A 323 -10.87 3.15 -10.95
N GLY A 324 -10.88 2.91 -9.64
CA GLY A 324 -10.27 1.73 -9.04
C GLY A 324 -8.85 1.91 -8.53
N LEU A 325 -8.23 0.80 -8.10
CA LEU A 325 -6.93 0.79 -7.43
C LEU A 325 -5.77 1.23 -8.33
N ILE A 326 -5.78 0.86 -9.60
CA ILE A 326 -4.62 1.06 -10.50
C ILE A 326 -4.38 2.54 -10.73
N GLU A 327 -5.39 3.29 -11.10
CA GLU A 327 -5.28 4.72 -11.38
C GLU A 327 -4.99 5.54 -10.12
N ASN A 328 -5.39 5.03 -8.95
CA ASN A 328 -5.19 5.68 -7.65
C ASN A 328 -4.03 5.08 -6.83
N ILE A 329 -3.18 4.26 -7.43
CA ILE A 329 -2.15 3.47 -6.71
C ILE A 329 -1.21 4.33 -5.87
N ALA A 330 -0.87 5.53 -6.31
CA ALA A 330 0.03 6.42 -5.57
C ALA A 330 -0.57 6.83 -4.22
N GLN A 331 -1.86 7.20 -4.21
CA GLN A 331 -2.60 7.53 -2.99
C GLN A 331 -2.74 6.30 -2.08
N VAL A 332 -3.13 5.16 -2.65
CA VAL A 332 -3.33 3.89 -1.93
C VAL A 332 -2.05 3.46 -1.21
N ILE A 333 -0.87 3.59 -1.85
CA ILE A 333 0.43 3.28 -1.22
C ILE A 333 0.71 4.22 -0.03
N VAL A 334 0.41 5.50 -0.17
CA VAL A 334 0.59 6.47 0.92
C VAL A 334 -0.31 6.11 2.10
N GLU A 335 -1.58 5.84 1.86
CA GLU A 335 -2.55 5.40 2.88
C GLU A 335 -2.11 4.10 3.56
N TYR A 336 -1.66 3.10 2.78
CA TYR A 336 -1.14 1.84 3.30
C TYR A 336 0.03 2.05 4.26
N LYS A 337 1.01 2.86 3.86
CA LYS A 337 2.19 3.16 4.69
C LYS A 337 1.82 3.95 5.95
N GLN A 338 0.95 4.94 5.83
CA GLN A 338 0.51 5.77 6.96
C GLN A 338 -0.27 4.95 8.00
N THR A 339 -1.26 4.20 7.57
CA THR A 339 -2.13 3.40 8.45
C THR A 339 -1.35 2.35 9.23
N ARG A 340 -0.31 1.77 8.63
CA ARG A 340 0.53 0.74 9.24
C ARG A 340 1.80 1.27 9.90
N GLY A 341 2.02 2.60 9.90
CA GLY A 341 3.23 3.21 10.45
C GLY A 341 4.51 2.79 9.72
N LEU A 342 4.43 2.52 8.42
CA LEU A 342 5.54 2.07 7.57
C LEU A 342 6.28 3.26 6.93
N LEU A 343 6.53 4.31 7.70
CA LEU A 343 7.31 5.45 7.23
C LEU A 343 8.80 5.07 7.18
N PRO A 344 9.49 5.34 6.06
CA PRO A 344 10.92 5.04 5.95
C PRO A 344 11.72 5.94 6.89
N LEU A 345 12.65 5.34 7.64
CA LEU A 345 13.63 6.09 8.42
C LEU A 345 14.92 6.25 7.60
N LYS A 346 15.38 7.47 7.43
CA LYS A 346 16.60 7.80 6.68
C LYS A 346 17.62 8.41 7.62
N VAL A 347 18.66 7.63 7.92
CA VAL A 347 19.68 7.94 8.92
C VAL A 347 21.04 8.03 8.26
N CYS A 348 21.86 9.00 8.65
CA CYS A 348 23.26 9.08 8.30
C CYS A 348 24.12 9.13 9.57
N ILE A 349 25.17 8.31 9.61
CA ILE A 349 26.07 8.22 10.79
C ILE A 349 27.47 8.63 10.35
N HIS A 350 27.96 9.72 10.94
CA HIS A 350 29.29 10.25 10.79
C HIS A 350 30.16 10.01 12.03
N GLY A 351 31.44 10.24 11.89
CA GLY A 351 32.39 10.19 12.98
C GLY A 351 33.76 9.64 12.54
N PRO A 352 34.80 9.76 13.38
CA PRO A 352 36.15 9.29 13.05
C PRO A 352 36.21 7.78 12.86
N PRO A 353 37.24 7.27 12.13
CA PRO A 353 37.49 5.84 12.07
C PRO A 353 37.69 5.27 13.47
N GLY A 354 37.18 4.04 13.70
CA GLY A 354 37.27 3.40 15.03
C GLY A 354 36.24 3.86 16.07
N SER A 355 35.40 4.87 15.79
CA SER A 355 34.37 5.35 16.73
C SER A 355 33.20 4.37 16.94
N GLY A 356 33.00 3.40 16.05
CA GLY A 356 31.94 2.40 16.18
C GLY A 356 30.75 2.63 15.27
N LYS A 357 30.84 3.52 14.27
CA LYS A 357 29.79 3.80 13.29
C LYS A 357 29.11 2.56 12.74
N SER A 358 29.90 1.66 12.14
CA SER A 358 29.35 0.46 11.50
C SER A 358 28.67 -0.50 12.48
N THR A 359 29.11 -0.55 13.73
CA THR A 359 28.45 -1.35 14.76
C THR A 359 27.08 -0.78 15.09
N ILE A 360 27.00 0.53 15.34
CA ILE A 360 25.75 1.23 15.63
C ILE A 360 24.81 1.17 14.42
N SER A 361 25.32 1.41 13.20
CA SER A 361 24.55 1.33 11.96
C SER A 361 23.89 -0.03 11.80
N LYS A 362 24.64 -1.13 12.01
CA LYS A 362 24.11 -2.50 11.90
C LYS A 362 23.07 -2.82 12.97
N GLU A 363 23.27 -2.37 14.20
CA GLU A 363 22.28 -2.55 15.28
C GLU A 363 20.99 -1.76 15.03
N LEU A 364 21.08 -0.52 14.52
CA LEU A 364 19.91 0.26 14.10
C LEU A 364 19.17 -0.43 12.96
N CYS A 365 19.90 -0.92 11.95
CA CYS A 365 19.30 -1.64 10.84
C CYS A 365 18.57 -2.90 11.29
N LYS A 366 19.14 -3.65 12.22
CA LYS A 366 18.52 -4.85 12.80
C LYS A 366 17.26 -4.52 13.61
N HIS A 367 17.31 -3.44 14.40
CA HIS A 367 16.20 -3.05 15.28
C HIS A 367 15.01 -2.51 14.50
N TYR A 368 15.26 -1.59 13.55
CA TYR A 368 14.21 -0.91 12.78
C TYR A 368 13.94 -1.54 11.40
N LYS A 369 14.59 -2.65 11.04
CA LYS A 369 14.46 -3.28 9.72
C LYS A 369 14.87 -2.37 8.56
N LEU A 370 15.95 -1.59 8.74
CA LEU A 370 16.49 -0.67 7.75
C LEU A 370 17.56 -1.33 6.89
N HIS A 371 17.84 -0.73 5.73
CA HIS A 371 18.93 -1.17 4.87
C HIS A 371 20.26 -0.55 5.32
N TYR A 372 21.25 -1.39 5.57
CA TYR A 372 22.62 -0.95 5.87
C TYR A 372 23.32 -0.58 4.56
N ILE A 373 23.77 0.67 4.44
CA ILE A 373 24.42 1.22 3.25
C ILE A 373 25.86 1.57 3.61
N ASN A 374 26.78 0.76 3.12
CA ASN A 374 28.22 1.00 3.15
C ASN A 374 28.74 1.09 1.71
N ILE A 375 29.63 2.02 1.44
CA ILE A 375 30.15 2.29 0.08
C ILE A 375 30.71 1.02 -0.56
N ASN A 376 31.59 0.30 0.16
CA ASN A 376 32.27 -0.87 -0.38
C ASN A 376 31.30 -2.00 -0.73
N ASP A 377 30.28 -2.20 0.12
CA ASP A 377 29.26 -3.21 -0.09
C ASP A 377 28.42 -2.86 -1.33
N VAL A 378 28.02 -1.59 -1.47
CA VAL A 378 27.20 -1.11 -2.60
C VAL A 378 27.96 -1.22 -3.93
N ILE A 379 29.25 -0.88 -3.97
CA ILE A 379 30.09 -1.06 -5.16
C ILE A 379 30.18 -2.54 -5.54
N SER A 380 30.47 -3.41 -4.54
CA SER A 380 30.57 -4.86 -4.77
C SER A 380 29.26 -5.47 -5.27
N GLU A 381 28.12 -5.08 -4.68
CA GLU A 381 26.79 -5.49 -5.12
C GLU A 381 26.51 -5.04 -6.57
N LYS A 382 26.89 -3.81 -6.95
CA LYS A 382 26.68 -3.29 -8.30
C LYS A 382 27.52 -4.05 -9.33
N ILE A 383 28.78 -4.32 -9.01
CA ILE A 383 29.68 -5.11 -9.88
C ILE A 383 29.11 -6.51 -10.06
N ALA A 384 28.76 -7.22 -8.97
CA ALA A 384 28.19 -8.55 -9.04
C ALA A 384 26.88 -8.59 -9.85
N TYR A 385 26.04 -7.57 -9.73
CA TYR A 385 24.81 -7.45 -10.51
C TYR A 385 25.09 -7.28 -12.01
N LEU A 386 26.03 -6.40 -12.38
CA LEU A 386 26.42 -6.20 -13.77
C LEU A 386 27.05 -7.47 -14.37
N GLU A 387 27.90 -8.17 -13.61
CA GLU A 387 28.48 -9.45 -14.02
C GLU A 387 27.39 -10.51 -14.28
N GLN A 388 26.35 -10.56 -13.46
CA GLN A 388 25.21 -11.48 -13.68
C GLN A 388 24.45 -11.15 -14.96
N ILE A 389 24.23 -9.88 -15.27
CA ILE A 389 23.56 -9.47 -16.52
C ILE A 389 24.40 -9.89 -17.72
N VAL A 390 25.69 -9.57 -17.70
CA VAL A 390 26.62 -9.92 -18.78
C VAL A 390 26.75 -11.43 -18.96
N ALA A 391 26.74 -12.21 -17.86
CA ALA A 391 26.86 -13.67 -17.90
C ALA A 391 25.61 -14.37 -18.45
N LYS A 392 24.41 -13.78 -18.32
CA LYS A 392 23.17 -14.36 -18.87
C LYS A 392 23.16 -14.41 -20.39
N GLY A 393 23.96 -13.56 -21.08
CA GLY A 393 24.03 -13.51 -22.53
C GLY A 393 22.70 -13.18 -23.21
N PRO A 394 22.68 -12.87 -24.51
CA PRO A 394 21.44 -12.76 -25.26
C PRO A 394 20.75 -14.13 -25.28
N VAL A 395 19.47 -14.19 -24.90
CA VAL A 395 18.64 -15.39 -25.04
C VAL A 395 18.52 -15.69 -26.52
N MET A 396 19.29 -16.64 -27.01
CA MET A 396 19.15 -17.16 -28.37
C MET A 396 17.81 -17.89 -28.43
N VAL A 397 16.79 -17.24 -28.96
CA VAL A 397 15.58 -17.93 -29.40
C VAL A 397 15.98 -18.79 -30.59
N GLU A 398 16.18 -20.09 -30.39
CA GLU A 398 16.30 -21.06 -31.49
C GLU A 398 15.02 -20.94 -32.34
N LYS A 399 15.16 -20.30 -33.51
CA LYS A 399 14.17 -20.44 -34.58
C LYS A 399 14.20 -21.90 -34.98
N GLY A 400 13.21 -22.65 -34.52
CA GLY A 400 12.95 -23.98 -35.04
C GLY A 400 12.64 -23.88 -36.53
N GLU A 401 13.58 -24.31 -37.38
CA GLU A 401 13.34 -24.56 -38.80
C GLU A 401 12.31 -25.71 -38.90
N GLY A 402 11.07 -25.34 -39.05
CA GLY A 402 10.00 -26.23 -39.42
C GLY A 402 9.67 -26.03 -40.88
N GLU A 403 10.28 -26.82 -41.78
CA GLU A 403 9.76 -27.01 -43.14
C GLU A 403 8.36 -27.61 -43.07
N GLY A 404 7.39 -26.89 -43.61
CA GLY A 404 6.02 -27.36 -43.74
C GLY A 404 5.31 -26.60 -44.86
N ASP A 405 5.36 -27.18 -46.08
CA ASP A 405 4.52 -26.80 -47.19
C ASP A 405 3.03 -26.94 -46.83
N GLY A 406 2.25 -25.92 -47.08
CA GLY A 406 0.80 -25.95 -46.91
C GLY A 406 0.13 -24.67 -47.36
N ASP A 407 -0.34 -24.67 -48.63
CA ASP A 407 -1.22 -23.65 -49.18
C ASP A 407 -2.51 -23.51 -48.35
N GLY A 408 -2.84 -22.29 -47.94
CA GLY A 408 -4.11 -21.98 -47.29
C GLY A 408 -4.29 -20.47 -47.15
N GLU A 409 -4.99 -19.87 -48.09
CA GLU A 409 -5.47 -18.49 -48.01
C GLU A 409 -6.44 -18.32 -46.84
N GLY A 410 -6.13 -17.42 -45.92
CA GLY A 410 -6.97 -17.01 -44.81
C GLY A 410 -6.55 -15.65 -44.31
N GLU A 411 -7.31 -14.62 -44.68
CA GLU A 411 -7.19 -13.28 -44.14
C GLU A 411 -7.45 -13.31 -42.64
N GLY A 412 -6.43 -13.02 -41.83
CA GLY A 412 -6.52 -12.80 -40.40
C GLY A 412 -5.66 -11.60 -40.05
N GLU A 413 -6.29 -10.55 -39.58
CA GLU A 413 -5.63 -9.36 -39.05
C GLU A 413 -4.68 -9.77 -37.92
N GLY A 414 -3.39 -9.58 -38.13
CA GLY A 414 -2.32 -9.93 -37.20
C GLY A 414 -2.21 -8.88 -36.10
N GLU A 415 -2.25 -9.33 -34.87
CA GLU A 415 -1.66 -8.60 -33.75
C GLU A 415 -0.14 -8.60 -33.92
N GLU A 416 0.38 -7.50 -34.45
CA GLU A 416 1.83 -7.26 -34.51
C GLU A 416 2.32 -6.73 -33.14
N GLY A 417 3.31 -7.37 -32.56
CA GLY A 417 4.46 -6.65 -32.07
C GLY A 417 4.68 -6.47 -30.59
N GLU A 418 4.36 -7.41 -29.67
CA GLU A 418 4.94 -7.35 -28.30
C GLU A 418 6.24 -8.17 -28.14
N GLY A 419 6.63 -8.94 -29.11
CA GLY A 419 7.80 -9.84 -29.01
C GLY A 419 9.13 -9.25 -29.50
N GLU A 420 9.10 -8.32 -30.45
CA GLU A 420 10.33 -7.77 -31.03
C GLU A 420 10.91 -6.63 -30.19
N ASP A 421 10.10 -5.78 -29.60
CA ASP A 421 10.56 -4.67 -28.73
C ASP A 421 11.25 -5.18 -27.44
N HIS A 422 10.82 -6.33 -26.88
CA HIS A 422 11.45 -6.92 -25.70
C HIS A 422 12.85 -7.50 -25.94
N VAL A 423 13.12 -8.00 -27.14
CA VAL A 423 14.42 -8.59 -27.47
C VAL A 423 15.47 -7.51 -27.77
N GLU A 424 15.06 -6.39 -28.37
CA GLU A 424 15.93 -5.23 -28.60
C GLU A 424 16.26 -4.51 -27.28
N GLU A 425 15.29 -4.29 -26.37
CA GLU A 425 15.55 -3.71 -25.05
C GLU A 425 16.45 -4.58 -24.17
N GLU A 426 16.34 -5.92 -24.21
CA GLU A 426 17.23 -6.81 -23.47
C GLU A 426 18.67 -6.81 -24.06
N GLY A 427 18.83 -6.71 -25.36
CA GLY A 427 20.12 -6.62 -26.02
C GLY A 427 20.88 -5.32 -25.70
N GLU A 428 20.21 -4.20 -25.79
CA GLU A 428 20.76 -2.88 -25.43
C GLU A 428 21.12 -2.82 -23.94
N ASN A 429 20.35 -3.46 -23.08
CA ASN A 429 20.61 -3.50 -21.64
C ASN A 429 21.86 -4.31 -21.29
N ILE A 430 22.18 -5.38 -22.01
CA ILE A 430 23.39 -6.18 -21.81
C ILE A 430 24.65 -5.42 -22.26
N GLU A 431 24.60 -4.73 -23.39
CA GLU A 431 25.74 -3.96 -23.93
C GLU A 431 26.03 -2.75 -23.01
N ALA A 432 25.01 -2.02 -22.59
CA ALA A 432 25.14 -0.92 -21.63
C ALA A 432 25.68 -1.41 -20.26
N ALA A 433 25.25 -2.58 -19.79
CA ALA A 433 25.76 -3.18 -18.56
C ALA A 433 27.22 -3.56 -18.67
N LYS A 434 27.67 -4.08 -19.82
CA LYS A 434 29.07 -4.42 -20.10
C LYS A 434 29.94 -3.18 -20.14
N GLU A 435 29.51 -2.15 -20.87
CA GLU A 435 30.24 -0.87 -20.95
C GLU A 435 30.43 -0.24 -19.57
N LEU A 436 29.37 -0.24 -18.75
CA LEU A 436 29.44 0.28 -17.39
C LEU A 436 30.37 -0.55 -16.50
N LEU A 437 30.35 -1.88 -16.60
CA LEU A 437 31.23 -2.78 -15.85
C LEU A 437 32.69 -2.55 -16.22
N ASP A 438 33.00 -2.42 -17.53
CA ASP A 438 34.35 -2.16 -18.02
C ASP A 438 34.84 -0.78 -17.55
N ALA A 439 33.98 0.25 -17.61
CA ALA A 439 34.30 1.60 -17.13
C ALA A 439 34.60 1.63 -15.62
N ILE A 440 33.79 0.99 -14.80
CA ILE A 440 34.01 0.88 -13.34
C ILE A 440 35.31 0.15 -13.05
N THR A 441 35.55 -0.99 -13.72
CA THR A 441 36.72 -1.82 -13.48
C THR A 441 38.02 -1.08 -13.88
N GLU A 442 38.00 -0.37 -15.01
CA GLU A 442 39.15 0.42 -15.49
C GLU A 442 39.42 1.61 -14.54
N ASN A 443 38.38 2.33 -14.11
CA ASN A 443 38.52 3.44 -13.17
C ASN A 443 39.12 2.98 -11.83
N MET A 444 38.69 1.83 -11.30
CA MET A 444 39.24 1.27 -10.07
C MET A 444 40.70 0.84 -10.23
N LYS A 445 41.10 0.33 -11.41
CA LYS A 445 42.50 -0.03 -11.67
C LYS A 445 43.39 1.21 -11.70
N GLN A 446 42.95 2.31 -12.35
CA GLN A 446 43.68 3.57 -12.42
C GLN A 446 43.83 4.22 -11.04
N ASN A 447 42.82 4.10 -10.17
CA ASN A 447 42.76 4.74 -8.86
C ASN A 447 43.14 3.80 -7.68
N LYS A 448 43.93 2.77 -7.94
CA LYS A 448 44.44 1.84 -6.90
C LYS A 448 43.32 1.19 -6.04
N GLY A 449 42.19 0.86 -6.66
CA GLY A 449 41.07 0.22 -6.01
C GLY A 449 40.00 1.18 -5.48
N HIS A 450 40.19 2.49 -5.62
CA HIS A 450 39.15 3.50 -5.31
C HIS A 450 38.35 3.84 -6.56
N LEU A 451 37.08 4.14 -6.39
CA LEU A 451 36.20 4.62 -7.45
C LEU A 451 36.09 6.14 -7.36
N ASP A 452 36.14 6.83 -8.51
CA ASP A 452 35.92 8.27 -8.56
C ASP A 452 34.52 8.66 -8.09
N ASP A 453 34.40 9.85 -7.50
CA ASP A 453 33.17 10.34 -6.89
C ASP A 453 31.99 10.35 -7.87
N GLU A 454 32.22 10.60 -9.15
CA GLU A 454 31.17 10.60 -10.17
C GLU A 454 30.45 9.23 -10.28
N TYR A 455 31.22 8.16 -10.39
CA TYR A 455 30.68 6.79 -10.44
C TYR A 455 30.09 6.38 -9.10
N LEU A 456 30.78 6.71 -8.00
CA LEU A 456 30.38 6.39 -6.65
C LEU A 456 29.02 6.99 -6.32
N ILE A 457 28.84 8.28 -6.57
CA ILE A 457 27.61 9.03 -6.30
C ILE A 457 26.46 8.48 -7.14
N LYS A 458 26.71 8.18 -8.43
CA LYS A 458 25.69 7.58 -9.30
C LYS A 458 25.21 6.22 -8.76
N ILE A 459 26.14 5.31 -8.43
CA ILE A 459 25.82 3.98 -7.89
C ILE A 459 25.06 4.09 -6.56
N LEU A 460 25.52 4.99 -5.69
CA LEU A 460 24.90 5.19 -4.38
C LEU A 460 23.51 5.81 -4.51
N LYS A 461 23.33 6.80 -5.41
CA LYS A 461 22.03 7.40 -5.70
C LYS A 461 21.04 6.37 -6.22
N ASP A 462 21.45 5.50 -7.14
CA ASP A 462 20.64 4.36 -7.62
C ASP A 462 20.21 3.47 -6.46
N LYS A 463 21.13 3.13 -5.55
CA LYS A 463 20.84 2.30 -4.37
C LYS A 463 19.84 2.97 -3.44
N LEU A 464 20.04 4.24 -3.09
CA LEU A 464 19.13 5.00 -2.23
C LEU A 464 17.74 5.20 -2.86
N MET A 465 17.69 5.30 -4.19
CA MET A 465 16.42 5.40 -4.93
C MET A 465 15.72 4.06 -5.13
N SER A 466 16.38 2.94 -4.84
CA SER A 466 15.78 1.61 -4.95
C SER A 466 14.53 1.45 -4.07
N MET A 467 13.59 0.60 -4.49
CA MET A 467 12.34 0.38 -3.75
C MET A 467 12.56 -0.07 -2.31
N PRO A 468 13.47 -1.00 -1.98
CA PRO A 468 13.74 -1.38 -0.59
C PRO A 468 14.12 -0.19 0.29
N CYS A 469 15.06 0.66 -0.15
CA CYS A 469 15.45 1.85 0.60
C CYS A 469 14.32 2.88 0.73
N ARG A 470 13.51 3.04 -0.31
CA ARG A 470 12.34 3.95 -0.29
C ARG A 470 11.19 3.43 0.57
N ASN A 471 11.05 2.12 0.73
CA ASN A 471 10.00 1.51 1.53
C ASN A 471 10.35 1.45 3.01
N GLN A 472 11.53 0.93 3.33
CA GLN A 472 11.94 0.67 4.72
C GLN A 472 12.82 1.79 5.28
N GLY A 473 13.56 2.47 4.42
CA GLY A 473 14.59 3.42 4.82
C GLY A 473 15.98 2.79 4.87
N TYR A 474 16.94 3.56 5.37
CA TYR A 474 18.34 3.15 5.33
C TYR A 474 19.16 3.79 6.47
N VAL A 475 20.31 3.20 6.75
CA VAL A 475 21.39 3.82 7.54
C VAL A 475 22.62 3.92 6.65
N LEU A 476 23.02 5.15 6.35
CA LEU A 476 24.20 5.47 5.55
C LEU A 476 25.42 5.58 6.49
N ASP A 477 26.38 4.66 6.33
CA ASP A 477 27.53 4.51 7.23
C ASP A 477 28.75 5.26 6.70
N GLY A 478 29.07 6.40 7.30
CA GLY A 478 30.31 7.15 7.09
C GLY A 478 30.43 7.91 5.78
N PHE A 479 29.37 8.03 5.00
CA PHE A 479 29.32 8.79 3.76
C PHE A 479 28.11 9.75 3.74
N PRO A 480 28.16 10.91 3.06
CA PRO A 480 29.28 11.52 2.35
C PRO A 480 30.40 12.02 3.28
N GLU A 481 31.67 12.05 2.78
CA GLU A 481 32.82 12.51 3.55
C GLU A 481 33.05 14.03 3.41
N THR A 482 32.61 14.63 2.30
CA THR A 482 32.79 16.06 1.99
C THR A 482 31.48 16.73 1.68
N TYR A 483 31.48 18.08 1.78
CA TYR A 483 30.33 18.91 1.46
C TYR A 483 29.91 18.74 -0.01
N GLU A 484 30.87 18.70 -0.94
CA GLU A 484 30.64 18.55 -2.37
C GLU A 484 29.97 17.21 -2.68
N GLN A 485 30.43 16.12 -2.08
CA GLN A 485 29.81 14.80 -2.22
C GLN A 485 28.36 14.80 -1.72
N ALA A 486 28.08 15.52 -0.63
CA ALA A 486 26.72 15.65 -0.11
C ALA A 486 25.80 16.40 -1.09
N VAL A 487 26.28 17.52 -1.64
CA VAL A 487 25.56 18.30 -2.66
C VAL A 487 25.21 17.42 -3.86
N ASP A 488 26.21 16.75 -4.43
CA ASP A 488 26.02 15.95 -5.65
C ASP A 488 25.11 14.71 -5.42
N LEU A 489 25.25 14.06 -4.25
CA LEU A 489 24.43 12.90 -3.90
C LEU A 489 22.95 13.26 -3.74
N PHE A 490 22.67 14.35 -3.02
CA PHE A 490 21.30 14.70 -2.66
C PHE A 490 20.64 15.73 -3.58
N LYS A 491 21.35 16.20 -4.60
CA LYS A 491 20.81 17.12 -5.60
C LYS A 491 19.63 16.49 -6.35
N GLU A 492 18.55 17.27 -6.54
CA GLU A 492 17.44 16.91 -7.40
C GLU A 492 17.85 17.02 -8.88
N GLU A 493 17.49 16.06 -9.72
CA GLU A 493 17.69 16.13 -11.16
C GLU A 493 16.71 17.16 -11.73
N GLU A 494 17.22 18.29 -12.18
CA GLU A 494 16.43 19.37 -12.77
C GLU A 494 15.82 18.91 -14.10
N LYS A 495 14.51 18.96 -14.22
CA LYS A 495 13.84 19.18 -15.51
C LYS A 495 14.09 20.64 -15.90
N GLU A 496 14.57 20.87 -17.12
CA GLU A 496 15.19 22.08 -17.68
C GLU A 496 14.51 23.47 -17.46
N GLU A 497 13.52 23.65 -16.59
CA GLU A 497 12.69 24.88 -16.55
C GLU A 497 12.75 25.72 -15.27
N ALA A 498 13.65 25.49 -14.32
CA ALA A 498 13.71 26.30 -13.10
C ALA A 498 15.07 27.00 -12.89
N LYS A 499 15.36 28.04 -13.67
CA LYS A 499 16.43 29.00 -13.35
C LYS A 499 16.00 29.90 -12.19
N GLY A 500 16.55 29.66 -11.00
CA GLY A 500 16.60 30.62 -9.91
C GLY A 500 15.83 30.23 -8.66
N LYS A 501 16.50 29.49 -7.78
CA LYS A 501 16.36 29.47 -6.30
C LYS A 501 17.27 28.36 -5.76
N MET A 502 17.62 28.38 -4.46
CA MET A 502 18.48 27.41 -3.78
C MET A 502 18.46 26.00 -4.38
N PRO A 503 19.58 25.28 -4.45
CA PRO A 503 19.63 23.94 -5.03
C PRO A 503 18.60 23.06 -4.31
N LYS A 504 17.60 22.60 -5.06
CA LYS A 504 16.57 21.73 -4.51
C LYS A 504 17.18 20.36 -4.24
N PHE A 505 17.04 19.89 -3.02
CA PHE A 505 17.48 18.55 -2.64
C PHE A 505 16.35 17.53 -2.84
N ASN A 506 16.74 16.31 -3.14
CA ASN A 506 15.81 15.20 -3.35
C ASN A 506 15.26 14.67 -2.02
N LYS A 507 14.05 15.08 -1.68
CA LYS A 507 13.35 14.68 -0.44
C LYS A 507 13.17 13.17 -0.28
N LYS A 508 13.25 12.40 -1.38
CA LYS A 508 13.07 10.94 -1.33
C LYS A 508 14.28 10.23 -0.72
N ILE A 509 15.48 10.83 -0.87
CA ILE A 509 16.73 10.18 -0.46
C ILE A 509 17.53 10.97 0.58
N ILE A 510 17.16 12.20 0.92
CA ILE A 510 17.86 12.97 1.95
C ILE A 510 17.68 12.32 3.32
N PRO A 511 18.73 12.18 4.15
CA PRO A 511 18.58 11.72 5.54
C PRO A 511 17.76 12.70 6.37
N GLU A 512 16.96 12.19 7.29
CA GLU A 512 16.18 12.97 8.26
C GLU A 512 16.89 13.07 9.61
N PHE A 513 17.77 12.12 9.88
CA PHE A 513 18.52 12.04 11.13
C PHE A 513 20.01 11.93 10.82
N ILE A 514 20.80 12.87 11.34
CA ILE A 514 22.25 12.90 11.20
C ILE A 514 22.88 12.72 12.59
N PHE A 515 23.65 11.67 12.76
CA PHE A 515 24.40 11.42 14.00
C PHE A 515 25.89 11.54 13.75
N SER A 516 26.58 12.34 14.56
CA SER A 516 28.02 12.49 14.52
C SER A 516 28.63 11.92 15.81
N LEU A 517 29.29 10.78 15.69
CA LEU A 517 30.01 10.19 16.82
C LEU A 517 31.26 10.99 17.10
N THR A 518 31.48 11.35 18.37
CA THR A 518 32.64 12.11 18.82
C THR A 518 33.53 11.25 19.69
N ALA A 519 34.83 11.34 19.48
CA ALA A 519 35.81 10.68 20.34
C ALA A 519 37.17 11.37 20.21
N SER A 520 37.96 11.37 21.30
CA SER A 520 39.32 11.89 21.28
C SER A 520 40.25 10.95 20.52
N ASP A 521 41.28 11.52 19.90
CA ASP A 521 42.26 10.74 19.15
C ASP A 521 42.99 9.72 20.06
N GLU A 522 43.28 10.11 21.28
CA GLU A 522 43.89 9.23 22.28
C GLU A 522 43.04 7.99 22.57
N PHE A 523 41.73 8.19 22.78
CA PHE A 523 40.80 7.08 22.98
C PHE A 523 40.75 6.14 21.76
N LEU A 524 40.67 6.71 20.55
CA LEU A 524 40.57 5.94 19.31
C LEU A 524 41.82 5.13 19.03
N ILE A 525 43.03 5.74 19.24
CA ILE A 525 44.30 5.08 19.07
C ILE A 525 44.44 3.92 20.08
N ASN A 526 44.15 4.16 21.36
CA ASN A 526 44.18 3.13 22.37
C ASN A 526 43.20 1.99 22.09
N ARG A 527 42.00 2.29 21.59
CA ARG A 527 41.00 1.29 21.20
C ARG A 527 41.50 0.38 20.08
N ILE A 528 42.12 0.94 19.06
CA ILE A 528 42.58 0.18 17.89
C ILE A 528 43.82 -0.66 18.20
N ILE A 529 44.79 -0.12 18.95
CA ILE A 529 46.01 -0.86 19.34
C ILE A 529 45.65 -2.09 20.19
N ASN A 530 44.59 -2.01 21.00
CA ASN A 530 44.16 -3.12 21.85
C ASN A 530 43.16 -4.09 21.16
N LEU A 531 42.92 -3.95 19.86
CA LEU A 531 42.10 -4.92 19.14
C LEU A 531 42.82 -6.26 18.94
N PRO A 532 42.12 -7.40 19.11
CA PRO A 532 42.70 -8.72 18.80
C PRO A 532 43.14 -8.80 17.34
N GLU A 533 44.28 -9.39 17.05
CA GLU A 533 44.81 -9.58 15.69
C GLU A 533 43.81 -10.19 14.72
N ALA A 534 42.97 -11.12 15.19
CA ALA A 534 41.89 -11.72 14.37
C ALA A 534 40.85 -10.72 13.89
N LYS A 535 40.72 -9.55 14.54
CA LYS A 535 39.80 -8.46 14.10
C LYS A 535 40.52 -7.41 13.28
N VAL A 536 41.84 -7.39 13.25
CA VAL A 536 42.68 -6.47 12.49
C VAL A 536 43.04 -7.07 11.12
N ALA A 537 43.25 -8.37 11.03
CA ALA A 537 43.65 -9.06 9.82
C ALA A 537 42.59 -8.88 8.71
N GLY A 538 43.03 -8.33 7.58
CA GLY A 538 42.17 -8.06 6.41
C GLY A 538 41.29 -6.82 6.53
N THR A 539 41.49 -5.98 7.54
CA THR A 539 40.76 -4.71 7.72
C THR A 539 41.68 -3.50 7.61
N HIS A 540 41.10 -2.29 7.51
CA HIS A 540 41.83 -1.01 7.53
C HIS A 540 42.29 -0.58 8.96
N TYR A 541 42.29 -1.50 9.91
CA TYR A 541 42.69 -1.26 11.33
C TYR A 541 44.14 -1.60 11.62
N THR A 542 45.00 -1.75 10.58
CA THR A 542 46.45 -1.72 10.82
C THR A 542 46.83 -0.31 11.30
N GLU A 543 47.81 -0.23 12.22
CA GLU A 543 48.17 1.04 12.88
C GLU A 543 48.43 2.18 11.89
N ASP A 544 49.23 1.92 10.86
CA ASP A 544 49.54 2.94 9.84
C ASP A 544 48.34 3.40 9.03
N GLN A 545 47.49 2.48 8.58
CA GLN A 545 46.28 2.79 7.80
C GLN A 545 45.27 3.53 8.66
N PHE A 546 45.08 3.12 9.88
CA PHE A 546 44.18 3.79 10.82
C PHE A 546 44.62 5.24 11.10
N LEU A 547 45.92 5.46 11.40
CA LEU A 547 46.47 6.79 11.68
C LEU A 547 46.35 7.72 10.46
N GLN A 548 46.56 7.19 9.24
CA GLN A 548 46.33 7.94 8.01
C GLN A 548 44.84 8.30 7.85
N GLY A 549 43.94 7.35 8.06
CA GLY A 549 42.50 7.57 8.01
C GLY A 549 42.01 8.60 9.03
N LEU A 550 42.54 8.54 10.28
CA LEU A 550 42.21 9.52 11.33
C LEU A 550 42.69 10.93 10.97
N LYS A 551 43.92 11.06 10.48
CA LYS A 551 44.45 12.36 10.00
C LYS A 551 43.63 12.93 8.84
N ARG A 552 43.22 12.08 7.88
CA ARG A 552 42.35 12.47 6.76
C ARG A 552 41.01 12.96 7.29
N PHE A 553 40.39 12.20 8.19
CA PHE A 553 39.11 12.57 8.79
C PHE A 553 39.17 13.95 9.49
N ARG A 554 40.22 14.18 10.33
CA ARG A 554 40.39 15.46 11.04
C ARG A 554 40.64 16.64 10.10
N LYS A 555 41.29 16.40 8.95
CA LYS A 555 41.49 17.43 7.91
C LYS A 555 40.18 17.81 7.22
N LEU A 556 39.29 16.85 6.99
CA LEU A 556 38.01 17.06 6.31
C LEU A 556 36.89 17.54 7.25
N ASN A 557 37.09 17.41 8.56
CA ASN A 557 36.08 17.77 9.58
C ASN A 557 36.71 18.68 10.63
N THR A 558 36.92 19.95 10.26
CA THR A 558 37.29 21.04 11.16
C THR A 558 36.04 21.82 11.56
N ASP A 559 36.17 22.79 12.47
CA ASP A 559 35.03 23.64 12.88
C ASP A 559 34.42 24.42 11.70
N ASP A 560 35.25 24.78 10.70
CA ASP A 560 34.81 25.57 9.55
C ASP A 560 34.50 24.73 8.31
N VAL A 561 35.12 23.54 8.18
CA VAL A 561 34.99 22.66 7.00
C VAL A 561 34.55 21.28 7.44
N THR A 562 33.29 20.99 7.26
CA THR A 562 32.72 19.66 7.55
C THR A 562 31.52 19.40 6.68
N VAL A 563 31.28 18.14 6.32
CA VAL A 563 30.08 17.72 5.62
C VAL A 563 28.78 18.00 6.42
N LEU A 564 28.89 18.12 7.73
CA LEU A 564 27.74 18.39 8.59
C LEU A 564 27.12 19.77 8.31
N ASN A 565 27.90 20.74 7.81
CA ASN A 565 27.41 22.06 7.41
C ASN A 565 26.34 21.96 6.32
N TYR A 566 26.48 21.01 5.37
CA TYR A 566 25.46 20.80 4.33
C TYR A 566 24.09 20.47 4.92
N PHE A 567 24.05 19.62 5.92
CA PHE A 567 22.79 19.20 6.55
C PHE A 567 22.23 20.33 7.45
N ASP A 568 23.11 21.04 8.15
CA ASP A 568 22.69 22.15 9.00
C ASP A 568 22.09 23.32 8.18
N GLU A 569 22.65 23.62 7.01
CA GLU A 569 22.11 24.60 6.05
C GLU A 569 20.71 24.19 5.52
N LEU A 570 20.38 22.91 5.53
CA LEU A 570 19.06 22.39 5.17
C LEU A 570 18.11 22.25 6.36
N GLU A 571 18.46 22.81 7.52
CA GLU A 571 17.71 22.70 8.79
C GLU A 571 17.59 21.25 9.32
N ILE A 572 18.50 20.35 8.88
CA ILE A 572 18.63 18.98 9.39
C ILE A 572 19.80 18.98 10.39
N HIS A 573 19.51 19.32 11.63
CA HIS A 573 20.56 19.54 12.65
C HIS A 573 21.24 18.27 13.09
N PRO A 574 22.59 18.14 12.89
CA PRO A 574 23.35 17.00 13.33
C PRO A 574 23.31 16.82 14.86
N GLN A 575 23.13 15.57 15.31
CA GLN A 575 23.19 15.21 16.72
C GLN A 575 24.58 14.64 17.06
N PHE A 576 25.26 15.28 18.01
CA PHE A 576 26.58 14.84 18.48
C PHE A 576 26.43 13.84 19.63
N ILE A 577 27.07 12.67 19.50
CA ILE A 577 27.01 11.53 20.45
C ILE A 577 28.41 11.15 20.88
#